data_e825b9dd4f1e1ed2a8ceadb8a84a1ba0
#
_entry.id   e825b9dd4f1e1ed2a8ceadb8a84a1ba0
#
_cell.length_a   1.000
_cell.length_b   1.000
_cell.length_c   1.000
_cell.angle_alpha   90.00
_cell.angle_beta   90.00
_cell.angle_gamma   90.00
#
_symmetry.space_group_name_H-M   'P 1'
#
loop_
_entity.id
_entity.type
_entity.pdbx_description
1 polymer ?
#
loop_
_entity_poly.entity_id
_entity_poly.type
_entity_poly.pdbx_seq_one_letter_code
_entity_poly.pdbx_strand_id
1 'polypeptide(L)'
;MNRPSSASIPGFESRPVPTGASRVGMQIGGAGQPIVLFHSLLADRTSFDRIAPALAATHRIVALDLPGFGDSDPVVGGGLEAIADRIATAIETMELADKPILLGNGYGGFIALLVAIRHPELAERLVLADCGAVFSEPGRAAFRGMSAAAERGGLAAIADVAMRRLFAPDYQAEHPTVIADRKERFLAVDPRTFHAACAALAALDLREHLASVRVPTLVVVGEMDEATPPPMSTDLAAGLQIGRAHV
;
A
#
# COMPACT_ATOMS: atom_id res chain seq x y z
N MET A 1 7.90 -21.58 -6.32
CA MET A 1 8.33 -20.58 -7.30
C MET A 1 9.33 -19.67 -6.61
N ASN A 2 10.53 -19.48 -7.20
CA ASN A 2 11.51 -18.53 -6.69
C ASN A 2 10.95 -17.12 -6.88
N ARG A 3 10.72 -16.40 -5.78
CA ARG A 3 10.36 -14.98 -5.84
C ARG A 3 11.59 -14.19 -6.30
N PRO A 4 11.45 -13.18 -7.17
CA PRO A 4 12.58 -12.34 -7.54
C PRO A 4 13.17 -11.71 -6.27
N SER A 5 14.47 -11.89 -6.06
CA SER A 5 15.19 -11.29 -4.95
C SER A 5 15.12 -9.78 -5.10
N SER A 6 14.62 -9.07 -4.09
CA SER A 6 14.72 -7.61 -4.07
C SER A 6 16.19 -7.22 -4.01
N ALA A 7 16.67 -6.44 -4.97
CA ALA A 7 17.98 -5.82 -4.85
C ALA A 7 18.01 -5.01 -3.53
N SER A 8 19.04 -5.22 -2.73
CA SER A 8 19.19 -4.49 -1.48
C SER A 8 19.54 -3.03 -1.80
N ILE A 9 18.74 -2.08 -1.32
CA ILE A 9 19.12 -0.66 -1.36
C ILE A 9 20.39 -0.51 -0.48
N PRO A 10 21.46 0.12 -0.95
CA PRO A 10 22.64 0.36 -0.12
C PRO A 10 22.27 1.06 1.20
N GLY A 11 22.72 0.51 2.33
CA GLY A 11 22.41 1.03 3.66
C GLY A 11 21.05 0.60 4.24
N PHE A 12 20.32 -0.29 3.53
CA PHE A 12 19.11 -0.88 4.04
C PHE A 12 19.29 -2.37 4.36
N GLU A 13 18.66 -2.81 5.43
CA GLU A 13 18.61 -4.20 5.87
C GLU A 13 17.22 -4.78 5.56
N SER A 14 17.17 -5.97 4.96
CA SER A 14 15.92 -6.72 4.77
C SER A 14 15.79 -7.79 5.85
N ARG A 15 14.68 -7.77 6.59
CA ARG A 15 14.38 -8.76 7.62
C ARG A 15 12.87 -8.92 7.83
N PRO A 16 12.40 -10.07 8.31
CA PRO A 16 11.01 -10.22 8.73
C PRO A 16 10.77 -9.63 10.13
N VAL A 17 9.56 -9.13 10.34
CA VAL A 17 9.03 -8.79 11.67
C VAL A 17 8.07 -9.92 12.09
N PRO A 18 8.28 -10.57 13.24
CA PRO A 18 7.35 -11.57 13.73
C PRO A 18 6.02 -10.91 14.16
N THR A 19 4.91 -11.57 13.83
CA THR A 19 3.55 -11.17 14.22
C THR A 19 2.80 -12.41 14.71
N GLY A 20 3.17 -12.89 15.89
CA GLY A 20 2.71 -14.18 16.42
C GLY A 20 3.32 -15.35 15.64
N ALA A 21 2.49 -16.25 15.11
CA ALA A 21 2.91 -17.38 14.29
C ALA A 21 3.22 -17.02 12.83
N SER A 22 3.10 -15.75 12.46
CA SER A 22 3.29 -15.23 11.11
C SER A 22 4.37 -14.13 11.10
N ARG A 23 4.74 -13.68 9.91
CA ARG A 23 5.74 -12.61 9.73
C ARG A 23 5.30 -11.60 8.68
N VAL A 24 5.84 -10.38 8.81
CA VAL A 24 5.75 -9.30 7.82
C VAL A 24 7.15 -8.99 7.33
N GLY A 25 7.38 -9.11 6.01
CA GLY A 25 8.65 -8.75 5.38
C GLY A 25 8.85 -7.25 5.41
N MET A 26 10.06 -6.80 5.71
CA MET A 26 10.39 -5.38 5.68
C MET A 26 11.79 -5.13 5.18
N GLN A 27 12.01 -3.88 4.75
CA GLN A 27 13.32 -3.30 4.51
C GLN A 27 13.43 -2.03 5.34
N ILE A 28 14.54 -1.88 6.09
CA ILE A 28 14.75 -0.78 7.02
C ILE A 28 16.10 -0.10 6.79
N GLY A 29 16.12 1.23 6.82
CA GLY A 29 17.34 2.03 6.66
C GLY A 29 17.17 3.45 7.17
N GLY A 30 18.25 4.22 7.19
CA GLY A 30 18.24 5.59 7.69
C GLY A 30 18.12 5.71 9.22
N ALA A 31 17.95 6.95 9.71
CA ALA A 31 17.82 7.26 11.12
C ALA A 31 16.95 8.51 11.31
N GLY A 32 16.37 8.68 12.51
CA GLY A 32 15.48 9.79 12.84
C GLY A 32 14.02 9.35 12.93
N GLN A 33 13.08 10.28 12.73
CA GLN A 33 11.64 10.03 12.77
C GLN A 33 11.24 8.88 11.85
N PRO A 34 10.57 7.83 12.35
CA PRO A 34 10.19 6.69 11.51
C PRO A 34 9.11 7.04 10.48
N ILE A 35 9.28 6.52 9.25
CA ILE A 35 8.24 6.48 8.21
C ILE A 35 8.04 5.03 7.83
N VAL A 36 6.82 4.53 8.00
CA VAL A 36 6.41 3.19 7.57
C VAL A 36 5.66 3.31 6.24
N LEU A 37 6.16 2.63 5.21
CA LEU A 37 5.69 2.71 3.84
C LEU A 37 4.86 1.49 3.47
N PHE A 38 3.66 1.71 2.93
CA PHE A 38 2.68 0.69 2.52
C PHE A 38 2.42 0.78 1.02
N HIS A 39 2.77 -0.26 0.28
CA HIS A 39 2.70 -0.30 -1.17
C HIS A 39 1.28 -0.49 -1.73
N SER A 40 1.11 -0.21 -3.02
CA SER A 40 -0.15 -0.41 -3.75
C SER A 40 -0.43 -1.89 -4.05
N LEU A 41 -1.70 -2.22 -4.43
CA LEU A 41 -2.17 -3.57 -4.75
C LEU A 41 -1.33 -4.30 -5.81
N LEU A 42 -0.85 -3.57 -6.82
CA LEU A 42 -0.13 -4.13 -7.96
C LEU A 42 1.40 -4.02 -7.79
N ALA A 43 1.87 -3.92 -6.55
CA ALA A 43 3.26 -3.64 -6.20
C ALA A 43 3.71 -4.46 -4.98
N ASP A 44 4.92 -4.24 -4.53
CA ASP A 44 5.51 -4.69 -3.28
C ASP A 44 6.35 -3.56 -2.66
N ARG A 45 7.06 -3.80 -1.53
CA ARG A 45 7.90 -2.79 -0.85
C ARG A 45 8.91 -2.13 -1.78
N THR A 46 9.36 -2.80 -2.85
CA THR A 46 10.36 -2.27 -3.78
C THR A 46 9.82 -1.12 -4.64
N SER A 47 8.52 -0.83 -4.61
CA SER A 47 7.97 0.38 -5.23
C SER A 47 8.53 1.67 -4.65
N PHE A 48 9.09 1.60 -3.44
CA PHE A 48 9.70 2.74 -2.75
C PHE A 48 11.22 2.85 -2.93
N ASP A 49 11.87 1.90 -3.63
CA ASP A 49 13.33 1.84 -3.78
C ASP A 49 13.93 3.13 -4.34
N ARG A 50 13.19 3.86 -5.17
CA ARG A 50 13.66 5.12 -5.78
C ARG A 50 13.58 6.31 -4.84
N ILE A 51 12.64 6.33 -3.90
CA ILE A 51 12.45 7.46 -2.97
C ILE A 51 13.06 7.18 -1.59
N ALA A 52 13.16 5.92 -1.20
CA ALA A 52 13.65 5.53 0.11
C ALA A 52 15.04 6.09 0.46
N PRO A 53 16.04 6.12 -0.45
CA PRO A 53 17.35 6.71 -0.15
C PRO A 53 17.27 8.21 0.18
N ALA A 54 16.46 8.97 -0.54
CA ALA A 54 16.29 10.40 -0.29
C ALA A 54 15.60 10.66 1.06
N LEU A 55 14.58 9.89 1.39
CA LEU A 55 13.89 9.98 2.68
C LEU A 55 14.80 9.54 3.83
N ALA A 56 15.62 8.53 3.63
CA ALA A 56 16.53 7.99 4.63
C ALA A 56 17.65 8.96 5.04
N ALA A 57 17.87 10.04 4.28
CA ALA A 57 18.79 11.10 4.65
C ALA A 57 18.39 11.83 5.95
N THR A 58 17.09 11.83 6.29
CA THR A 58 16.56 12.56 7.46
C THR A 58 15.58 11.72 8.30
N HIS A 59 15.19 10.53 7.83
CA HIS A 59 14.20 9.69 8.47
C HIS A 59 14.66 8.24 8.56
N ARG A 60 14.14 7.51 9.53
CA ARG A 60 14.19 6.06 9.53
C ARG A 60 13.09 5.51 8.65
N ILE A 61 13.43 4.83 7.57
CA ILE A 61 12.48 4.27 6.61
C ILE A 61 12.26 2.80 6.91
N VAL A 62 10.99 2.40 6.95
CA VAL A 62 10.54 1.01 7.04
C VAL A 62 9.58 0.75 5.89
N ALA A 63 10.04 0.09 4.85
CA ALA A 63 9.18 -0.34 3.74
C ALA A 63 8.69 -1.77 4.00
N LEU A 64 7.38 -1.95 4.10
CA LEU A 64 6.75 -3.24 4.38
C LEU A 64 6.27 -3.91 3.09
N ASP A 65 6.38 -5.23 3.04
CA ASP A 65 5.48 -6.00 2.21
C ASP A 65 4.17 -6.19 2.97
N LEU A 66 3.07 -5.75 2.40
CA LEU A 66 1.76 -5.97 3.00
C LEU A 66 1.43 -7.47 3.07
N PRO A 67 0.65 -7.93 4.06
CA PRO A 67 0.33 -9.35 4.22
C PRO A 67 -0.14 -10.02 2.93
N GLY A 68 0.53 -11.13 2.59
CA GLY A 68 0.32 -11.90 1.35
C GLY A 68 1.13 -11.43 0.14
N PHE A 69 1.87 -10.32 0.26
CA PHE A 69 2.79 -9.81 -0.76
C PHE A 69 4.25 -10.06 -0.35
N GLY A 70 5.15 -10.06 -1.33
CA GLY A 70 6.59 -10.17 -1.10
C GLY A 70 6.96 -11.26 -0.09
N ASP A 71 7.67 -10.89 0.96
CA ASP A 71 8.15 -11.81 2.00
C ASP A 71 7.18 -11.93 3.20
N SER A 72 5.96 -11.39 3.10
CA SER A 72 4.94 -11.43 4.16
C SER A 72 4.02 -12.62 4.04
N ASP A 73 3.71 -13.24 5.17
CA ASP A 73 2.70 -14.29 5.24
C ASP A 73 1.30 -13.70 5.00
N PRO A 74 0.39 -14.43 4.33
CA PRO A 74 -0.96 -13.96 4.09
C PRO A 74 -1.78 -13.92 5.38
N VAL A 75 -2.80 -13.05 5.40
CA VAL A 75 -3.90 -13.09 6.36
C VAL A 75 -5.05 -13.90 5.75
N VAL A 76 -5.56 -14.86 6.49
CA VAL A 76 -6.70 -15.68 6.07
C VAL A 76 -7.97 -15.16 6.72
N GLY A 77 -8.90 -14.66 5.90
CA GLY A 77 -10.16 -14.07 6.38
C GLY A 77 -10.02 -12.66 6.97
N GLY A 78 -11.11 -12.09 7.45
CA GLY A 78 -11.14 -10.83 8.19
C GLY A 78 -10.95 -9.54 7.38
N GLY A 79 -10.84 -9.62 6.06
CA GLY A 79 -10.80 -8.42 5.19
C GLY A 79 -9.58 -7.52 5.41
N LEU A 80 -9.74 -6.24 5.09
CA LEU A 80 -8.69 -5.23 5.27
C LEU A 80 -8.42 -4.93 6.75
N GLU A 81 -9.41 -5.11 7.61
CA GLU A 81 -9.30 -4.92 9.05
C GLU A 81 -8.27 -5.87 9.67
N ALA A 82 -8.32 -7.16 9.30
CA ALA A 82 -7.36 -8.14 9.79
C ALA A 82 -5.93 -7.89 9.24
N ILE A 83 -5.81 -7.30 8.05
CA ILE A 83 -4.54 -6.84 7.50
C ILE A 83 -4.02 -5.65 8.30
N ALA A 84 -4.87 -4.67 8.61
CA ALA A 84 -4.51 -3.52 9.41
C ALA A 84 -4.07 -3.93 10.84
N ASP A 85 -4.78 -4.88 11.48
CA ASP A 85 -4.42 -5.41 12.79
C ASP A 85 -3.06 -6.14 12.75
N ARG A 86 -2.78 -6.90 11.69
CA ARG A 86 -1.48 -7.55 11.49
C ARG A 86 -0.35 -6.51 11.34
N ILE A 87 -0.59 -5.44 10.59
CA ILE A 87 0.36 -4.34 10.41
C ILE A 87 0.56 -3.58 11.73
N ALA A 88 -0.50 -3.33 12.49
CA ALA A 88 -0.40 -2.74 13.83
C ALA A 88 0.51 -3.57 14.74
N THR A 89 0.30 -4.88 14.82
CA THR A 89 1.18 -5.81 15.56
C THR A 89 2.63 -5.73 15.06
N ALA A 90 2.86 -5.62 13.75
CA ALA A 90 4.21 -5.48 13.22
C ALA A 90 4.86 -4.16 13.66
N ILE A 91 4.13 -3.05 13.63
CA ILE A 91 4.62 -1.74 14.08
C ILE A 91 4.99 -1.78 15.57
N GLU A 92 4.15 -2.35 16.43
CA GLU A 92 4.43 -2.53 17.85
C GLU A 92 5.68 -3.38 18.10
N THR A 93 5.80 -4.50 17.37
CA THR A 93 6.94 -5.44 17.51
C THR A 93 8.28 -4.82 17.06
N MET A 94 8.26 -3.80 16.20
CA MET A 94 9.48 -3.13 15.75
C MET A 94 10.13 -2.26 16.84
N GLU A 95 9.41 -1.93 17.91
CA GLU A 95 9.89 -1.06 19.00
C GLU A 95 10.57 0.20 18.48
N LEU A 96 9.89 0.91 17.58
CA LEU A 96 10.39 2.16 17.00
C LEU A 96 10.56 3.21 18.10
N ALA A 97 11.62 4.02 18.01
CA ALA A 97 11.95 5.04 19.02
C ALA A 97 10.84 6.10 19.21
N ASP A 98 10.16 6.41 18.11
CA ASP A 98 9.05 7.38 18.07
C ASP A 98 7.86 6.77 17.31
N LYS A 99 6.67 7.35 17.51
CA LYS A 99 5.49 6.98 16.71
C LYS A 99 5.75 7.26 15.23
N PRO A 100 5.52 6.31 14.33
CA PRO A 100 5.81 6.51 12.91
C PRO A 100 4.83 7.46 12.21
N ILE A 101 5.31 8.07 11.14
CA ILE A 101 4.47 8.57 10.06
C ILE A 101 4.08 7.35 9.22
N LEU A 102 2.78 7.13 8.99
CA LEU A 102 2.31 6.07 8.09
C LEU A 102 2.09 6.67 6.70
N LEU A 103 2.82 6.18 5.70
CA LEU A 103 2.65 6.60 4.31
C LEU A 103 2.15 5.42 3.49
N GLY A 104 0.97 5.54 2.94
CA GLY A 104 0.37 4.51 2.08
C GLY A 104 0.02 5.04 0.70
N ASN A 105 0.29 4.21 -0.32
CA ASN A 105 -0.10 4.46 -1.71
C ASN A 105 -1.14 3.45 -2.16
N GLY A 106 -2.25 3.91 -2.74
CA GLY A 106 -3.33 3.06 -3.24
C GLY A 106 -3.85 2.11 -2.16
N TYR A 107 -3.72 0.80 -2.38
CA TYR A 107 -4.08 -0.24 -1.42
C TYR A 107 -3.45 -0.01 -0.05
N GLY A 108 -2.17 0.36 -0.02
CA GLY A 108 -1.46 0.71 1.21
C GLY A 108 -2.03 1.94 1.90
N GLY A 109 -2.60 2.89 1.17
CA GLY A 109 -3.29 4.07 1.72
C GLY A 109 -4.53 3.67 2.51
N PHE A 110 -5.34 2.74 1.99
CA PHE A 110 -6.50 2.21 2.72
C PHE A 110 -6.08 1.45 3.99
N ILE A 111 -4.98 0.68 3.93
CA ILE A 111 -4.45 -0.02 5.11
C ILE A 111 -3.91 0.99 6.14
N ALA A 112 -3.14 2.00 5.73
CA ALA A 112 -2.64 3.04 6.64
C ALA A 112 -3.79 3.79 7.33
N LEU A 113 -4.85 4.11 6.58
CA LEU A 113 -6.05 4.75 7.13
C LEU A 113 -6.77 3.82 8.13
N LEU A 114 -6.92 2.54 7.81
CA LEU A 114 -7.50 1.54 8.72
C LEU A 114 -6.67 1.36 10.00
N VAL A 115 -5.33 1.34 9.90
CA VAL A 115 -4.47 1.32 11.09
C VAL A 115 -4.75 2.54 11.96
N ALA A 116 -4.84 3.75 11.39
CA ALA A 116 -5.11 4.95 12.17
C ALA A 116 -6.54 5.00 12.78
N ILE A 117 -7.53 4.37 12.13
CA ILE A 117 -8.89 4.25 12.64
C ILE A 117 -8.94 3.25 13.81
N ARG A 118 -8.30 2.09 13.68
CA ARG A 118 -8.41 0.97 14.62
C ARG A 118 -7.39 1.03 15.74
N HIS A 119 -6.22 1.62 15.49
CA HIS A 119 -5.07 1.74 16.37
C HIS A 119 -4.55 3.20 16.41
N PRO A 120 -5.36 4.16 16.87
CA PRO A 120 -5.08 5.59 16.76
C PRO A 120 -3.82 6.03 17.52
N GLU A 121 -3.34 5.20 18.45
CA GLU A 121 -2.12 5.46 19.22
C GLU A 121 -0.84 5.17 18.46
N LEU A 122 -0.89 4.42 17.36
CA LEU A 122 0.30 3.95 16.66
C LEU A 122 0.89 4.96 15.68
N ALA A 123 0.10 5.90 15.17
CA ALA A 123 0.57 6.86 14.19
C ALA A 123 0.78 8.25 14.79
N GLU A 124 1.82 8.96 14.37
CA GLU A 124 1.97 10.39 14.60
C GLU A 124 1.28 11.22 13.52
N ARG A 125 1.40 10.79 12.28
CA ARG A 125 0.85 11.46 11.09
C ARG A 125 0.51 10.43 10.02
N LEU A 126 -0.34 10.83 9.07
CA LEU A 126 -0.65 10.05 7.87
C LEU A 126 -0.23 10.80 6.60
N VAL A 127 0.22 10.04 5.61
CA VAL A 127 0.31 10.47 4.22
C VAL A 127 -0.44 9.44 3.38
N LEU A 128 -1.53 9.86 2.78
CA LEU A 128 -2.44 9.02 2.00
C LEU A 128 -2.35 9.43 0.54
N ALA A 129 -1.65 8.63 -0.25
CA ALA A 129 -1.45 8.86 -1.66
C ALA A 129 -2.36 7.96 -2.50
N ASP A 130 -3.02 8.54 -3.49
CA ASP A 130 -3.82 7.80 -4.47
C ASP A 130 -4.81 6.83 -3.81
N CYS A 131 -5.61 7.33 -2.86
CA CYS A 131 -6.64 6.53 -2.16
C CYS A 131 -7.86 7.38 -1.80
N GLY A 132 -8.86 6.75 -1.22
CA GLY A 132 -10.11 7.39 -0.80
C GLY A 132 -10.72 6.68 0.39
N ALA A 133 -11.99 6.93 0.67
CA ALA A 133 -12.73 6.23 1.72
C ALA A 133 -13.69 5.17 1.17
N VAL A 134 -14.09 5.30 -0.08
CA VAL A 134 -15.06 4.42 -0.75
C VAL A 134 -14.87 4.47 -2.25
N PHE A 135 -15.11 3.36 -2.93
CA PHE A 135 -15.13 3.33 -4.40
C PHE A 135 -16.56 3.52 -4.92
N SER A 136 -16.67 4.26 -6.03
CA SER A 136 -17.90 4.32 -6.82
C SER A 136 -18.27 2.94 -7.38
N GLU A 137 -19.52 2.74 -7.80
CA GLU A 137 -19.92 1.45 -8.38
C GLU A 137 -19.08 1.03 -9.62
N PRO A 138 -18.71 1.94 -10.55
CA PRO A 138 -17.74 1.62 -11.59
C PRO A 138 -16.38 1.16 -11.05
N GLY A 139 -15.86 1.80 -9.99
CA GLY A 139 -14.62 1.40 -9.33
C GLY A 139 -14.70 0.01 -8.70
N ARG A 140 -15.79 -0.28 -7.99
CA ARG A 140 -16.09 -1.60 -7.42
C ARG A 140 -16.19 -2.68 -8.51
N ALA A 141 -16.88 -2.37 -9.61
CA ALA A 141 -16.99 -3.25 -10.78
C ALA A 141 -15.64 -3.52 -11.43
N ALA A 142 -14.74 -2.55 -11.48
CA ALA A 142 -13.38 -2.72 -11.99
C ALA A 142 -12.58 -3.75 -11.18
N PHE A 143 -12.64 -3.73 -9.84
CA PHE A 143 -11.99 -4.75 -9.01
C PHE A 143 -12.60 -6.13 -9.22
N ARG A 144 -13.92 -6.25 -9.28
CA ARG A 144 -14.59 -7.52 -9.58
C ARG A 144 -14.19 -8.04 -10.98
N GLY A 145 -14.10 -7.15 -11.96
CA GLY A 145 -13.69 -7.47 -13.33
C GLY A 145 -12.24 -7.97 -13.42
N MET A 146 -11.31 -7.29 -12.72
CA MET A 146 -9.91 -7.71 -12.65
C MET A 146 -9.77 -9.08 -11.97
N SER A 147 -10.46 -9.28 -10.85
CA SER A 147 -10.48 -10.55 -10.15
C SER A 147 -11.00 -11.68 -11.06
N ALA A 148 -12.15 -11.50 -11.70
CA ALA A 148 -12.71 -12.48 -12.62
C ALA A 148 -11.84 -12.76 -13.85
N ALA A 149 -11.14 -11.76 -14.38
CA ALA A 149 -10.20 -11.96 -15.49
C ALA A 149 -8.97 -12.75 -15.05
N ALA A 150 -8.42 -12.46 -13.86
CA ALA A 150 -7.33 -13.20 -13.27
C ALA A 150 -7.71 -14.66 -12.93
N GLU A 151 -8.94 -14.91 -12.51
CA GLU A 151 -9.44 -16.27 -12.25
C GLU A 151 -9.45 -17.13 -13.53
N ARG A 152 -9.85 -16.54 -14.66
CA ARG A 152 -9.91 -17.26 -15.95
C ARG A 152 -8.56 -17.48 -16.61
N GLY A 153 -7.64 -16.54 -16.52
CA GLY A 153 -6.39 -16.54 -17.28
C GLY A 153 -5.12 -16.32 -16.45
N GLY A 154 -5.23 -16.38 -15.13
CA GLY A 154 -4.13 -16.04 -14.21
C GLY A 154 -3.81 -14.55 -14.20
N LEU A 155 -2.88 -14.13 -13.33
CA LEU A 155 -2.43 -12.74 -13.26
C LEU A 155 -1.81 -12.25 -14.57
N ALA A 156 -1.28 -13.16 -15.40
CA ALA A 156 -0.72 -12.81 -16.69
C ALA A 156 -1.76 -12.20 -17.65
N ALA A 157 -3.02 -12.62 -17.56
CA ALA A 157 -4.10 -12.10 -18.40
C ALA A 157 -4.42 -10.61 -18.14
N ILE A 158 -4.05 -10.10 -16.96
CA ILE A 158 -4.32 -8.71 -16.55
C ILE A 158 -3.04 -7.88 -16.35
N ALA A 159 -1.86 -8.47 -16.52
CA ALA A 159 -0.60 -7.82 -16.18
C ALA A 159 -0.36 -6.51 -16.95
N ASP A 160 -0.68 -6.45 -18.25
CA ASP A 160 -0.54 -5.22 -19.04
C ASP A 160 -1.55 -4.15 -18.64
N VAL A 161 -2.76 -4.54 -18.25
CA VAL A 161 -3.76 -3.60 -17.69
C VAL A 161 -3.28 -3.09 -16.34
N ALA A 162 -2.70 -3.95 -15.51
CA ALA A 162 -2.12 -3.56 -14.21
C ALA A 162 -1.02 -2.51 -14.38
N MET A 163 -0.10 -2.70 -15.33
CA MET A 163 0.97 -1.73 -15.58
C MET A 163 0.43 -0.38 -16.09
N ARG A 164 -0.57 -0.38 -16.99
CA ARG A 164 -1.21 0.86 -17.43
C ARG A 164 -1.94 1.63 -16.32
N ARG A 165 -2.36 0.94 -15.26
CA ARG A 165 -2.99 1.59 -14.11
C ARG A 165 -1.99 2.19 -13.12
N LEU A 166 -0.76 1.66 -13.09
CA LEU A 166 0.29 2.13 -12.20
C LEU A 166 1.08 3.30 -12.79
N PHE A 167 1.20 3.36 -14.12
CA PHE A 167 2.14 4.25 -14.78
C PHE A 167 1.51 4.90 -16.01
N ALA A 168 1.72 6.21 -16.16
CA ALA A 168 1.32 6.94 -17.36
C ALA A 168 2.02 6.38 -18.63
N PRO A 169 1.40 6.45 -19.82
CA PRO A 169 1.96 5.90 -21.06
C PRO A 169 3.37 6.42 -21.38
N ASP A 170 3.62 7.71 -21.21
CA ASP A 170 4.93 8.30 -21.49
C ASP A 170 6.00 7.75 -20.54
N TYR A 171 5.67 7.61 -19.25
CA TYR A 171 6.58 6.98 -18.28
C TYR A 171 6.90 5.52 -18.65
N GLN A 172 5.92 4.76 -19.13
CA GLN A 172 6.13 3.38 -19.57
C GLN A 172 7.09 3.31 -20.76
N ALA A 173 6.96 4.24 -21.71
CA ALA A 173 7.83 4.31 -22.88
C ALA A 173 9.29 4.69 -22.50
N GLU A 174 9.46 5.60 -21.56
CA GLU A 174 10.77 6.08 -21.10
C GLU A 174 11.49 5.10 -20.15
N HIS A 175 10.72 4.24 -19.44
CA HIS A 175 11.25 3.37 -18.39
C HIS A 175 10.86 1.87 -18.55
N PRO A 176 11.12 1.25 -19.73
CA PRO A 176 10.66 -0.11 -20.02
C PRO A 176 11.19 -1.16 -19.04
N THR A 177 12.40 -0.98 -18.52
CA THR A 177 13.01 -1.90 -17.54
C THR A 177 12.29 -1.85 -16.18
N VAL A 178 11.83 -0.67 -15.75
CA VAL A 178 11.02 -0.52 -14.52
C VAL A 178 9.68 -1.21 -14.69
N ILE A 179 9.06 -1.05 -15.85
CA ILE A 179 7.77 -1.70 -16.15
C ILE A 179 7.91 -3.23 -16.18
N ALA A 180 8.99 -3.75 -16.79
CA ALA A 180 9.25 -5.19 -16.82
C ALA A 180 9.46 -5.77 -15.41
N ASP A 181 10.25 -5.11 -14.55
CA ASP A 181 10.44 -5.50 -13.14
C ASP A 181 9.12 -5.47 -12.36
N ARG A 182 8.33 -4.40 -12.48
CA ARG A 182 7.01 -4.32 -11.82
C ARG A 182 6.06 -5.44 -12.28
N LYS A 183 6.03 -5.72 -13.57
CA LYS A 183 5.22 -6.80 -14.13
C LYS A 183 5.65 -8.17 -13.60
N GLU A 184 6.94 -8.46 -13.53
CA GLU A 184 7.46 -9.70 -12.95
C GLU A 184 7.05 -9.86 -11.49
N ARG A 185 7.18 -8.81 -10.67
CA ARG A 185 6.78 -8.82 -9.26
C ARG A 185 5.28 -9.00 -9.08
N PHE A 186 4.48 -8.35 -9.91
CA PHE A 186 3.03 -8.55 -9.90
C PHE A 186 2.67 -10.01 -10.23
N LEU A 187 3.32 -10.63 -11.20
CA LEU A 187 3.09 -12.03 -11.56
C LEU A 187 3.51 -13.03 -10.46
N ALA A 188 4.37 -12.62 -9.54
CA ALA A 188 4.78 -13.43 -8.39
C ALA A 188 3.81 -13.37 -7.19
N VAL A 189 2.80 -12.50 -7.22
CA VAL A 189 1.77 -12.43 -6.18
C VAL A 189 0.93 -13.70 -6.16
N ASP A 190 0.59 -14.21 -4.97
CA ASP A 190 -0.35 -15.32 -4.85
C ASP A 190 -1.74 -14.87 -5.37
N PRO A 191 -2.32 -15.57 -6.36
CA PRO A 191 -3.63 -15.22 -6.89
C PRO A 191 -4.73 -15.12 -5.82
N ARG A 192 -4.67 -15.94 -4.77
CA ARG A 192 -5.63 -15.89 -3.66
C ARG A 192 -5.55 -14.57 -2.90
N THR A 193 -4.32 -14.06 -2.65
CA THR A 193 -4.11 -12.73 -2.06
C THR A 193 -4.68 -11.64 -2.94
N PHE A 194 -4.41 -11.69 -4.25
CA PHE A 194 -4.95 -10.72 -5.19
C PHE A 194 -6.48 -10.71 -5.23
N HIS A 195 -7.11 -11.89 -5.30
CA HIS A 195 -8.59 -12.01 -5.29
C HIS A 195 -9.19 -11.48 -3.99
N ALA A 196 -8.60 -11.84 -2.83
CA ALA A 196 -9.07 -11.35 -1.54
C ALA A 196 -8.97 -9.83 -1.42
N ALA A 197 -7.86 -9.23 -1.89
CA ALA A 197 -7.67 -7.79 -1.90
C ALA A 197 -8.67 -7.07 -2.83
N CYS A 198 -8.91 -7.60 -4.04
CA CYS A 198 -9.91 -7.06 -4.95
C CYS A 198 -11.33 -7.11 -4.35
N ALA A 199 -11.69 -8.22 -3.71
CA ALA A 199 -12.99 -8.37 -3.05
C ALA A 199 -13.15 -7.38 -1.89
N ALA A 200 -12.12 -7.22 -1.07
CA ALA A 200 -12.11 -6.31 0.06
C ALA A 200 -12.21 -4.84 -0.39
N LEU A 201 -11.46 -4.43 -1.43
CA LEU A 201 -11.57 -3.08 -2.00
C LEU A 201 -12.94 -2.81 -2.63
N ALA A 202 -13.53 -3.81 -3.29
CA ALA A 202 -14.88 -3.68 -3.85
C ALA A 202 -15.96 -3.53 -2.78
N ALA A 203 -15.72 -4.00 -1.55
CA ALA A 203 -16.65 -3.89 -0.42
C ALA A 203 -16.38 -2.68 0.49
N LEU A 204 -15.22 -2.04 0.34
CA LEU A 204 -14.75 -0.99 1.25
C LEU A 204 -15.70 0.21 1.34
N ASP A 205 -16.00 0.62 2.57
CA ASP A 205 -16.60 1.91 2.89
C ASP A 205 -16.14 2.37 4.28
N LEU A 206 -15.28 3.38 4.31
CA LEU A 206 -14.68 3.93 5.54
C LEU A 206 -15.28 5.30 5.93
N ARG A 207 -16.30 5.79 5.21
CA ARG A 207 -16.81 7.16 5.38
C ARG A 207 -17.26 7.46 6.80
N GLU A 208 -17.96 6.51 7.45
CA GLU A 208 -18.46 6.68 8.82
C GLU A 208 -17.34 6.74 9.87
N HIS A 209 -16.13 6.27 9.53
CA HIS A 209 -14.99 6.20 10.43
C HIS A 209 -14.02 7.38 10.28
N LEU A 210 -14.11 8.19 9.22
CA LEU A 210 -13.14 9.24 8.91
C LEU A 210 -13.03 10.27 10.05
N ALA A 211 -14.14 10.64 10.67
CA ALA A 211 -14.15 11.59 11.78
C ALA A 211 -13.45 11.09 13.06
N SER A 212 -13.14 9.79 13.17
CA SER A 212 -12.38 9.23 14.29
C SER A 212 -10.87 9.43 14.16
N VAL A 213 -10.37 9.69 12.94
CA VAL A 213 -8.94 9.94 12.71
C VAL A 213 -8.55 11.30 13.29
N ARG A 214 -7.59 11.32 14.22
CA ARG A 214 -7.17 12.53 14.96
C ARG A 214 -5.77 13.02 14.61
N VAL A 215 -5.00 12.23 13.90
CA VAL A 215 -3.63 12.58 13.54
C VAL A 215 -3.60 13.49 12.30
N PRO A 216 -2.64 14.44 12.23
CA PRO A 216 -2.47 15.27 11.04
C PRO A 216 -2.30 14.39 9.80
N THR A 217 -3.07 14.67 8.76
CA THR A 217 -3.11 13.86 7.55
C THR A 217 -2.86 14.71 6.31
N LEU A 218 -1.92 14.27 5.47
CA LEU A 218 -1.71 14.79 4.12
C LEU A 218 -2.35 13.82 3.13
N VAL A 219 -3.23 14.31 2.28
CA VAL A 219 -3.81 13.56 1.17
C VAL A 219 -3.19 14.07 -0.14
N VAL A 220 -2.66 13.15 -0.94
CA VAL A 220 -1.98 13.43 -2.21
C VAL A 220 -2.60 12.56 -3.30
N VAL A 221 -2.78 13.10 -4.50
CA VAL A 221 -3.29 12.37 -5.65
C VAL A 221 -2.66 12.88 -6.94
N GLY A 222 -2.40 11.97 -7.87
CA GLY A 222 -2.01 12.35 -9.23
C GLY A 222 -3.20 12.93 -9.99
N GLU A 223 -3.00 14.05 -10.70
CA GLU A 223 -4.04 14.70 -11.49
C GLU A 223 -4.69 13.75 -12.51
N MET A 224 -3.92 12.80 -13.04
CA MET A 224 -4.35 11.84 -14.05
C MET A 224 -4.62 10.44 -13.47
N ASP A 225 -4.78 10.30 -12.17
CA ASP A 225 -5.11 9.00 -11.58
C ASP A 225 -6.55 8.59 -11.92
N GLU A 226 -6.67 7.54 -12.73
CA GLU A 226 -7.95 6.97 -13.12
C GLU A 226 -8.47 5.89 -12.15
N ALA A 227 -7.59 5.33 -11.31
CA ALA A 227 -7.94 4.28 -10.36
C ALA A 227 -8.57 4.84 -9.09
N THR A 228 -7.98 5.93 -8.59
CA THR A 228 -8.44 6.69 -7.42
C THR A 228 -8.45 8.18 -7.77
N PRO A 229 -9.38 8.61 -8.63
CA PRO A 229 -9.35 9.96 -9.22
C PRO A 229 -9.46 11.07 -8.17
N PRO A 230 -8.96 12.29 -8.48
CA PRO A 230 -8.90 13.42 -7.55
C PRO A 230 -10.15 13.68 -6.71
N PRO A 231 -11.39 13.53 -7.21
CA PRO A 231 -12.58 13.70 -6.39
C PRO A 231 -12.63 12.76 -5.18
N MET A 232 -12.12 11.52 -5.28
CA MET A 232 -12.07 10.59 -4.13
C MET A 232 -11.16 11.11 -3.03
N SER A 233 -10.02 11.69 -3.39
CA SER A 233 -9.08 12.28 -2.43
C SER A 233 -9.63 13.58 -1.81
N THR A 234 -10.37 14.37 -2.57
CA THR A 234 -11.08 15.56 -2.07
C THR A 234 -12.13 15.18 -1.03
N ASP A 235 -12.95 14.15 -1.32
CA ASP A 235 -13.97 13.64 -0.40
C ASP A 235 -13.33 13.04 0.86
N LEU A 236 -12.22 12.30 0.70
CA LEU A 236 -11.44 11.77 1.83
C LEU A 236 -10.93 12.91 2.74
N ALA A 237 -10.29 13.92 2.16
CA ALA A 237 -9.76 15.06 2.93
C ALA A 237 -10.86 15.83 3.66
N ALA A 238 -12.02 16.02 3.04
CA ALA A 238 -13.19 16.66 3.65
C ALA A 238 -13.73 15.82 4.84
N GLY A 239 -13.79 14.51 4.69
CA GLY A 239 -14.28 13.60 5.74
C GLY A 239 -13.34 13.51 6.95
N LEU A 240 -12.03 13.64 6.74
CA LEU A 240 -11.01 13.62 7.80
C LEU A 240 -11.04 14.87 8.69
N GLN A 241 -11.64 15.99 8.26
CA GLN A 241 -11.74 17.28 8.98
C GLN A 241 -10.40 17.96 9.34
N ILE A 242 -9.28 17.25 9.20
CA ILE A 242 -7.92 17.70 9.56
C ILE A 242 -6.93 17.48 8.41
N GLY A 243 -7.45 17.02 7.27
CA GLY A 243 -6.66 16.74 6.09
C GLY A 243 -6.35 17.98 5.27
N ARG A 244 -5.23 17.93 4.51
CA ARG A 244 -4.96 18.81 3.39
C ARG A 244 -4.87 17.97 2.14
N ALA A 245 -5.63 18.35 1.12
CA ALA A 245 -5.52 17.76 -0.20
C ALA A 245 -4.55 18.61 -1.05
N HIS A 246 -3.59 17.94 -1.70
CA HIS A 246 -2.78 18.52 -2.76
C HIS A 246 -3.03 17.70 -4.03
N VAL A 247 -3.42 18.38 -5.06
CA VAL A 247 -3.71 17.85 -6.39
C VAL A 247 -2.62 18.29 -7.34
#